data_119c0223374b3d41d1f77307c216bcc8
#
_entry.id   119c0223374b3d41d1f77307c216bcc8
#
_cell.length_a   1.000
_cell.length_b   1.000
_cell.length_c   1.000
_cell.angle_alpha   90.00
_cell.angle_beta   90.00
_cell.angle_gamma   90.00
#
_symmetry.space_group_name_H-M   'P 1'
#
loop_
_entity.id
_entity.type
_entity.pdbx_description
1 polymer ?
#
loop_
_entity_poly.entity_id
_entity_poly.type
_entity_poly.pdbx_seq_one_letter_code
_entity_poly.pdbx_strand_id
1 'polypeptide(L)'
;MDNAAIIAGYSLCLPFANTSDELIARLRQGKQVATSGWFASDSEAIKGGFKRNRRFARLQPGKESVLDQLARLIDNTLEQARLDKSCLAGENVRVYLTGQGPRVDAKAYKSFYDRNDLEDIKLTASVAQLQIANMSQDRLAQQLAQKYGLQYLPPNLNCASNSSLAAVHIGCQAIEKGTADLIMVISCSEIKTQDLWFLESQAMLESEVVQPFGEHSKSALVAEGQCVMLLESRRHRYARQMTAGVRLQSVYRQIGASRSNDAAYLATSLLRLMKSALLQAGVALANLCAIIPHGNGSEVSDKAEAQALALLLTNVSIPVLAYKGQMGYTATGSGVVDLIIAHYALTQRELIPARVNDAIITTLAPWLLNGGETIKHNQPHLLKVGVSLDGAIIAVVMSDDHQQESGNE
;
A
#
# COMPACT_ATOMS: atom_id res chain seq x y z
N MET A 1 -1.26 29.30 -9.97
CA MET A 1 -0.89 28.62 -8.71
C MET A 1 -0.81 27.13 -9.00
N ASP A 2 0.26 26.51 -8.56
CA ASP A 2 0.44 25.06 -8.65
C ASP A 2 -0.69 24.36 -7.87
N ASN A 3 -1.52 23.57 -8.55
CA ASN A 3 -2.67 22.88 -7.93
C ASN A 3 -2.24 21.48 -7.44
N ALA A 4 -1.31 21.46 -6.50
CA ALA A 4 -0.76 20.22 -5.97
C ALA A 4 -1.76 19.46 -5.10
N ALA A 5 -1.59 18.14 -5.04
CA ALA A 5 -2.33 17.26 -4.16
C ALA A 5 -1.71 17.24 -2.75
N ILE A 6 -2.53 17.48 -1.73
CA ILE A 6 -2.12 17.47 -0.32
C ILE A 6 -2.85 16.32 0.37
N ILE A 7 -2.17 15.58 1.23
CA ILE A 7 -2.80 14.58 2.08
C ILE A 7 -3.65 15.31 3.14
N ALA A 8 -4.96 15.17 3.03
CA ALA A 8 -5.92 15.84 3.90
C ALA A 8 -6.31 14.99 5.12
N GLY A 9 -6.37 13.68 4.94
CA GLY A 9 -6.72 12.74 5.98
C GLY A 9 -6.45 11.30 5.56
N TYR A 10 -6.41 10.40 6.53
CA TYR A 10 -6.24 8.97 6.32
C TYR A 10 -6.70 8.16 7.52
N SER A 11 -7.01 6.89 7.27
CA SER A 11 -7.34 5.91 8.31
C SER A 11 -6.95 4.52 7.85
N LEU A 12 -6.77 3.60 8.78
CA LEU A 12 -6.43 2.22 8.49
C LEU A 12 -6.98 1.25 9.53
N CYS A 13 -7.11 -0.01 9.12
CA CYS A 13 -7.35 -1.16 9.97
C CYS A 13 -6.51 -2.32 9.43
N LEU A 14 -5.48 -2.69 10.18
CA LEU A 14 -4.52 -3.75 9.85
C LEU A 14 -4.51 -4.79 10.97
N PRO A 15 -4.08 -6.03 10.73
CA PRO A 15 -3.79 -6.98 11.82
C PRO A 15 -2.76 -6.44 12.83
N PHE A 16 -1.92 -5.53 12.36
CA PHE A 16 -0.90 -4.87 13.17
C PHE A 16 -1.44 -3.70 14.00
N ALA A 17 -2.41 -2.94 13.50
CA ALA A 17 -2.94 -1.74 14.17
C ALA A 17 -4.29 -1.34 13.60
N ASN A 18 -5.19 -0.81 14.44
CA ASN A 18 -6.52 -0.35 14.04
C ASN A 18 -6.58 1.15 13.71
N THR A 19 -5.55 1.90 14.07
CA THR A 19 -5.43 3.35 13.79
C THR A 19 -3.99 3.68 13.40
N SER A 20 -3.80 4.85 12.78
CA SER A 20 -2.47 5.37 12.45
C SER A 20 -1.61 5.60 13.70
N ASP A 21 -2.20 6.08 14.78
CA ASP A 21 -1.49 6.33 16.03
C ASP A 21 -1.02 5.01 16.66
N GLU A 22 -1.87 3.98 16.65
CA GLU A 22 -1.50 2.65 17.09
C GLU A 22 -0.40 2.06 16.21
N LEU A 23 -0.48 2.24 14.87
CA LEU A 23 0.57 1.81 13.95
C LEU A 23 1.93 2.39 14.35
N ILE A 24 2.00 3.69 14.53
CA ILE A 24 3.22 4.39 14.92
C ILE A 24 3.72 3.94 16.29
N ALA A 25 2.83 3.85 17.27
CA ALA A 25 3.17 3.40 18.63
C ALA A 25 3.75 1.98 18.63
N ARG A 26 3.16 1.07 17.87
CA ARG A 26 3.64 -0.32 17.75
C ARG A 26 4.97 -0.42 16.99
N LEU A 27 5.19 0.39 15.96
CA LEU A 27 6.48 0.46 15.27
C LEU A 27 7.58 0.95 16.21
N ARG A 28 7.34 2.02 16.99
CA ARG A 28 8.30 2.51 18.02
C ARG A 28 8.62 1.45 19.08
N GLN A 29 7.64 0.64 19.47
CA GLN A 29 7.83 -0.44 20.43
C GLN A 29 8.54 -1.67 19.83
N GLY A 30 8.84 -1.67 18.53
CA GLY A 30 9.41 -2.82 17.85
C GLY A 30 8.51 -4.06 17.87
N LYS A 31 7.18 -3.86 17.91
CA LYS A 31 6.21 -4.98 17.90
C LYS A 31 6.23 -5.69 16.58
N GLN A 32 5.83 -6.95 16.59
CA GLN A 32 5.62 -7.79 15.42
C GLN A 32 4.13 -8.10 15.26
N VAL A 33 3.65 -8.19 14.03
CA VAL A 33 2.27 -8.58 13.78
C VAL A 33 2.03 -10.04 14.16
N ALA A 34 0.88 -10.31 14.75
CA ALA A 34 0.45 -11.68 15.02
C ALA A 34 0.09 -12.40 13.71
N THR A 35 0.52 -13.64 13.58
CA THR A 35 0.25 -14.47 12.40
C THR A 35 -0.43 -15.78 12.80
N SER A 36 -1.24 -16.33 11.88
CA SER A 36 -1.87 -17.64 12.03
C SER A 36 -1.69 -18.47 10.76
N GLY A 37 -1.77 -19.79 10.89
CA GLY A 37 -1.79 -20.68 9.73
C GLY A 37 -3.06 -20.46 8.90
N TRP A 38 -2.96 -20.64 7.57
CA TRP A 38 -4.12 -20.61 6.68
C TRP A 38 -5.00 -21.85 6.84
N PHE A 39 -4.35 -22.99 7.02
CA PHE A 39 -4.98 -24.27 7.30
C PHE A 39 -4.81 -24.64 8.78
N ALA A 40 -5.64 -25.56 9.26
CA ALA A 40 -5.51 -26.06 10.64
C ALA A 40 -4.24 -26.94 10.83
N SER A 41 -3.72 -27.53 9.75
CA SER A 41 -2.51 -28.38 9.79
C SER A 41 -1.76 -28.39 8.46
N ASP A 42 -0.50 -28.87 8.48
CA ASP A 42 0.29 -29.11 7.27
C ASP A 42 -0.36 -30.14 6.34
N SER A 43 -0.99 -31.17 6.91
CA SER A 43 -1.73 -32.18 6.12
C SER A 43 -2.87 -31.56 5.32
N GLU A 44 -3.60 -30.61 5.89
CA GLU A 44 -4.65 -29.88 5.17
C GLU A 44 -4.07 -28.94 4.12
N ALA A 45 -2.96 -28.29 4.41
CA ALA A 45 -2.27 -27.44 3.45
C ALA A 45 -1.82 -28.24 2.22
N ILE A 46 -1.21 -29.41 2.42
CA ILE A 46 -0.79 -30.31 1.33
C ILE A 46 -2.00 -30.76 0.50
N LYS A 47 -3.11 -31.14 1.14
CA LYS A 47 -4.36 -31.47 0.44
C LYS A 47 -4.93 -30.29 -0.35
N GLY A 48 -4.67 -29.05 0.12
CA GLY A 48 -5.03 -27.81 -0.54
C GLY A 48 -4.10 -27.40 -1.69
N GLY A 49 -3.05 -28.19 -1.99
CA GLY A 49 -2.10 -27.92 -3.07
C GLY A 49 -0.91 -27.05 -2.64
N PHE A 50 -0.63 -26.92 -1.34
CA PHE A 50 0.50 -26.16 -0.81
C PHE A 50 1.62 -27.08 -0.34
N LYS A 51 2.85 -26.60 -0.41
CA LYS A 51 4.02 -27.36 0.09
C LYS A 51 4.00 -27.51 1.62
N ARG A 52 3.44 -26.52 2.33
CA ARG A 52 3.31 -26.47 3.81
C ARG A 52 2.27 -25.44 4.24
N ASN A 53 1.86 -25.48 5.49
CA ASN A 53 0.97 -24.48 6.05
C ASN A 53 1.71 -23.17 6.32
N ARG A 54 1.40 -22.13 5.56
CA ARG A 54 2.00 -20.81 5.68
C ARG A 54 1.26 -19.97 6.69
N ARG A 55 2.00 -19.08 7.33
CA ARG A 55 1.44 -18.12 8.31
C ARG A 55 1.22 -16.77 7.64
N PHE A 56 0.07 -16.17 7.95
CA PHE A 56 -0.38 -14.89 7.41
C PHE A 56 -0.92 -14.01 8.53
N ALA A 57 -0.86 -12.69 8.32
CA ALA A 57 -1.46 -11.73 9.21
C ALA A 57 -2.92 -11.45 8.77
N ARG A 58 -3.89 -11.86 9.57
CA ARG A 58 -5.32 -11.76 9.24
C ARG A 58 -6.02 -10.78 10.15
N LEU A 59 -6.97 -10.04 9.60
CA LEU A 59 -7.90 -9.26 10.40
C LEU A 59 -8.75 -10.21 11.26
N GLN A 60 -8.96 -9.81 12.50
CA GLN A 60 -9.83 -10.61 13.38
C GLN A 60 -11.27 -10.56 12.84
N PRO A 61 -11.94 -11.73 12.71
CA PRO A 61 -13.33 -11.74 12.32
C PRO A 61 -14.16 -10.91 13.31
N GLY A 62 -14.80 -9.87 12.80
CA GLY A 62 -15.71 -9.03 13.56
C GLY A 62 -17.18 -9.33 13.23
N LYS A 63 -18.10 -8.73 14.00
CA LYS A 63 -19.53 -8.74 13.65
C LYS A 63 -19.89 -7.71 12.58
N GLU A 64 -19.00 -6.76 12.34
CA GLU A 64 -19.17 -5.64 11.42
C GLU A 64 -18.94 -6.11 9.97
N SER A 65 -19.80 -5.68 9.05
CA SER A 65 -19.59 -5.97 7.63
C SER A 65 -18.39 -5.19 7.07
N VAL A 66 -17.81 -5.65 5.96
CA VAL A 66 -16.70 -4.92 5.29
C VAL A 66 -17.14 -3.52 4.89
N LEU A 67 -18.39 -3.34 4.44
CA LEU A 67 -18.94 -2.03 4.12
C LEU A 67 -18.95 -1.10 5.34
N ASP A 68 -19.38 -1.60 6.51
CA ASP A 68 -19.45 -0.79 7.71
C ASP A 68 -18.04 -0.44 8.24
N GLN A 69 -17.10 -1.39 8.17
CA GLN A 69 -15.70 -1.12 8.49
C GLN A 69 -15.10 -0.04 7.59
N LEU A 70 -15.30 -0.13 6.28
CA LEU A 70 -14.84 0.88 5.33
C LEU A 70 -15.54 2.22 5.54
N ALA A 71 -16.85 2.21 5.83
CA ALA A 71 -17.59 3.43 6.12
C ALA A 71 -17.03 4.13 7.37
N ARG A 72 -16.75 3.40 8.42
CA ARG A 72 -16.08 3.95 9.63
C ARG A 72 -14.71 4.56 9.29
N LEU A 73 -13.90 3.89 8.46
CA LEU A 73 -12.62 4.44 8.03
C LEU A 73 -12.77 5.68 7.17
N ILE A 74 -13.75 5.72 6.27
CA ILE A 74 -14.07 6.90 5.45
C ILE A 74 -14.48 8.07 6.37
N ASP A 75 -15.39 7.81 7.31
CA ASP A 75 -15.87 8.82 8.25
C ASP A 75 -14.73 9.40 9.10
N ASN A 76 -13.85 8.56 9.66
CA ASN A 76 -12.67 8.99 10.40
C ASN A 76 -11.69 9.81 9.53
N THR A 77 -11.53 9.42 8.26
CA THR A 77 -10.68 10.16 7.31
C THR A 77 -11.22 11.56 7.02
N LEU A 78 -12.55 11.68 6.85
CA LEU A 78 -13.22 12.97 6.64
C LEU A 78 -13.16 13.85 7.90
N GLU A 79 -13.36 13.27 9.07
CA GLU A 79 -13.24 13.98 10.35
C GLU A 79 -11.82 14.54 10.53
N GLN A 80 -10.79 13.74 10.29
CA GLN A 80 -9.39 14.20 10.32
C GLN A 80 -9.15 15.34 9.33
N ALA A 81 -9.74 15.27 8.15
CA ALA A 81 -9.67 16.31 7.12
C ALA A 81 -10.56 17.53 7.45
N ARG A 82 -11.40 17.49 8.49
CA ARG A 82 -12.42 18.51 8.82
C ARG A 82 -13.38 18.78 7.65
N LEU A 83 -13.88 17.71 7.07
CA LEU A 83 -14.84 17.73 5.97
C LEU A 83 -16.11 16.98 6.36
N ASP A 84 -17.26 17.56 5.97
CA ASP A 84 -18.53 16.87 6.11
C ASP A 84 -18.71 15.77 5.06
N LYS A 85 -19.46 14.73 5.39
CA LYS A 85 -19.72 13.59 4.49
C LYS A 85 -20.38 14.00 3.17
N SER A 86 -21.17 15.06 3.17
CA SER A 86 -21.82 15.59 1.98
C SER A 86 -20.84 16.07 0.91
N CYS A 87 -19.59 16.36 1.28
CA CYS A 87 -18.55 16.73 0.31
C CYS A 87 -18.32 15.63 -0.74
N LEU A 88 -18.53 14.35 -0.38
CA LEU A 88 -18.33 13.22 -1.28
C LEU A 88 -19.35 13.16 -2.44
N ALA A 89 -20.50 13.81 -2.30
CA ALA A 89 -21.51 13.92 -3.36
C ALA A 89 -21.17 14.99 -4.42
N GLY A 90 -20.03 15.69 -4.29
CA GLY A 90 -19.63 16.75 -5.21
C GLY A 90 -19.17 16.25 -6.58
N GLU A 91 -19.37 17.05 -7.61
CA GLU A 91 -18.96 16.74 -8.99
C GLU A 91 -17.42 16.67 -9.15
N ASN A 92 -16.68 17.44 -8.33
CA ASN A 92 -15.21 17.48 -8.34
C ASN A 92 -14.57 16.46 -7.38
N VAL A 93 -15.30 15.40 -7.06
CA VAL A 93 -14.81 14.31 -6.20
C VAL A 93 -14.63 13.05 -7.02
N ARG A 94 -13.53 12.32 -6.78
CA ARG A 94 -13.32 10.98 -7.33
C ARG A 94 -12.97 10.03 -6.20
N VAL A 95 -13.60 8.88 -6.23
CA VAL A 95 -13.33 7.78 -5.28
C VAL A 95 -12.81 6.59 -6.08
N TYR A 96 -11.69 6.04 -5.65
CA TYR A 96 -11.07 4.86 -6.26
C TYR A 96 -11.05 3.72 -5.25
N LEU A 97 -11.53 2.56 -5.66
CA LEU A 97 -11.32 1.31 -4.96
C LEU A 97 -10.02 0.67 -5.45
N THR A 98 -9.30 0.07 -4.55
CA THR A 98 -8.11 -0.72 -4.86
C THR A 98 -8.12 -1.99 -4.02
N GLY A 99 -7.45 -3.00 -4.53
CA GLY A 99 -7.34 -4.23 -3.77
C GLY A 99 -8.19 -5.35 -4.30
N GLN A 100 -8.16 -6.39 -3.51
CA GLN A 100 -8.87 -7.63 -3.75
C GLN A 100 -9.78 -7.90 -2.54
N GLY A 101 -10.74 -7.02 -2.34
CA GLY A 101 -11.66 -7.05 -1.21
C GLY A 101 -12.61 -8.24 -1.21
N PRO A 102 -13.83 -8.07 -0.71
CA PRO A 102 -14.79 -9.17 -0.59
C PRO A 102 -15.00 -9.87 -1.93
N ARG A 103 -14.65 -11.15 -1.99
CA ARG A 103 -14.86 -12.03 -3.15
C ARG A 103 -14.95 -13.49 -2.73
N VAL A 104 -15.44 -14.32 -3.64
CA VAL A 104 -15.57 -15.76 -3.40
C VAL A 104 -14.17 -16.41 -3.30
N ASP A 105 -13.97 -17.29 -2.33
CA ASP A 105 -12.78 -18.12 -2.22
C ASP A 105 -12.81 -19.27 -3.23
N ALA A 106 -11.68 -19.59 -3.86
CA ALA A 106 -11.56 -20.68 -4.83
C ALA A 106 -11.99 -22.05 -4.27
N LYS A 107 -11.92 -22.26 -2.96
CA LYS A 107 -12.46 -23.47 -2.30
C LYS A 107 -13.96 -23.63 -2.53
N ALA A 108 -14.72 -22.54 -2.63
CA ALA A 108 -16.15 -22.61 -2.94
C ALA A 108 -16.39 -23.13 -4.36
N TYR A 109 -15.55 -22.74 -5.32
CA TYR A 109 -15.60 -23.27 -6.68
C TYR A 109 -15.22 -24.74 -6.75
N LYS A 110 -14.15 -25.13 -6.04
CA LYS A 110 -13.76 -26.54 -5.97
C LYS A 110 -14.90 -27.40 -5.43
N SER A 111 -15.53 -26.96 -4.35
CA SER A 111 -16.70 -27.64 -3.79
C SER A 111 -17.86 -27.72 -4.78
N PHE A 112 -18.04 -26.73 -5.62
CA PHE A 112 -19.02 -26.76 -6.70
C PHE A 112 -18.66 -27.80 -7.77
N TYR A 113 -17.41 -27.79 -8.30
CA TYR A 113 -16.96 -28.76 -9.30
C TYR A 113 -16.97 -30.20 -8.77
N ASP A 114 -16.61 -30.40 -7.50
CA ASP A 114 -16.61 -31.73 -6.88
C ASP A 114 -18.03 -32.31 -6.69
N ARG A 115 -19.07 -31.48 -6.64
CA ARG A 115 -20.45 -31.86 -6.37
C ARG A 115 -21.33 -31.92 -7.60
N ASN A 116 -20.92 -31.36 -8.71
CA ASN A 116 -21.74 -31.24 -9.91
C ASN A 116 -21.09 -32.03 -11.05
N ASP A 117 -21.92 -32.78 -11.75
CA ASP A 117 -21.56 -33.35 -13.03
C ASP A 117 -21.45 -32.19 -14.05
N LEU A 118 -20.27 -31.99 -14.63
CA LEU A 118 -20.04 -30.93 -15.59
C LEU A 118 -20.76 -31.16 -16.91
N GLU A 119 -21.22 -32.40 -17.17
CA GLU A 119 -22.02 -32.75 -18.35
C GLU A 119 -23.51 -32.51 -18.13
N ASP A 120 -23.97 -32.49 -16.87
CA ASP A 120 -25.36 -32.16 -16.51
C ASP A 120 -25.42 -30.78 -15.81
N ILE A 121 -25.41 -29.71 -16.62
CA ILE A 121 -25.45 -28.30 -16.14
C ILE A 121 -26.86 -28.00 -15.61
N LYS A 122 -27.27 -28.64 -14.53
CA LYS A 122 -28.39 -28.18 -13.72
C LYS A 122 -27.95 -27.01 -12.87
N LEU A 123 -28.62 -25.87 -13.03
CA LEU A 123 -28.44 -24.72 -12.16
C LEU A 123 -28.80 -25.13 -10.72
N THR A 124 -27.79 -25.52 -9.96
CA THR A 124 -27.94 -25.80 -8.54
C THR A 124 -27.93 -24.50 -7.74
N ALA A 125 -28.43 -24.48 -6.52
CA ALA A 125 -28.39 -23.30 -5.65
C ALA A 125 -26.97 -22.76 -5.43
N SER A 126 -25.94 -23.61 -5.53
CA SER A 126 -24.53 -23.22 -5.42
C SER A 126 -24.06 -22.39 -6.62
N VAL A 127 -24.59 -22.60 -7.84
CA VAL A 127 -24.27 -21.76 -9.01
C VAL A 127 -24.82 -20.35 -8.87
N ALA A 128 -26.00 -20.20 -8.29
CA ALA A 128 -26.59 -18.88 -8.06
C ALA A 128 -25.73 -18.00 -7.13
N GLN A 129 -24.89 -18.61 -6.28
CA GLN A 129 -23.94 -17.91 -5.42
C GLN A 129 -22.65 -17.48 -6.16
N LEU A 130 -22.37 -18.03 -7.34
CA LEU A 130 -21.21 -17.72 -8.18
C LEU A 130 -21.47 -16.53 -9.12
N GLN A 131 -22.31 -15.58 -8.72
CA GLN A 131 -22.57 -14.38 -9.50
C GLN A 131 -21.28 -13.57 -9.70
N ILE A 132 -21.10 -13.01 -10.89
CA ILE A 132 -19.93 -12.17 -11.24
C ILE A 132 -19.73 -11.04 -10.22
N ALA A 133 -20.81 -10.42 -9.74
CA ALA A 133 -20.77 -9.40 -8.71
C ALA A 133 -20.12 -9.83 -7.38
N ASN A 134 -20.05 -11.14 -7.11
CA ASN A 134 -19.37 -11.69 -5.93
C ASN A 134 -17.89 -12.03 -6.21
N MET A 135 -17.41 -11.85 -7.44
CA MET A 135 -16.04 -12.12 -7.87
C MET A 135 -15.19 -10.86 -7.94
N SER A 136 -15.81 -9.68 -7.83
CA SER A 136 -15.19 -8.37 -7.91
C SER A 136 -15.67 -7.47 -6.76
N GLN A 137 -15.15 -6.26 -6.69
CA GLN A 137 -15.60 -5.24 -5.75
C GLN A 137 -16.79 -4.39 -6.25
N ASP A 138 -17.44 -4.76 -7.36
CA ASP A 138 -18.50 -3.94 -7.97
C ASP A 138 -19.68 -3.71 -7.03
N ARG A 139 -20.07 -4.76 -6.28
CA ARG A 139 -21.13 -4.65 -5.27
C ARG A 139 -20.75 -3.66 -4.17
N LEU A 140 -19.52 -3.72 -3.70
CA LEU A 140 -18.98 -2.78 -2.71
C LEU A 140 -18.96 -1.36 -3.25
N ALA A 141 -18.53 -1.17 -4.50
CA ALA A 141 -18.55 0.13 -5.18
C ALA A 141 -19.96 0.72 -5.24
N GLN A 142 -20.97 -0.07 -5.62
CA GLN A 142 -22.37 0.35 -5.65
C GLN A 142 -22.91 0.73 -4.26
N GLN A 143 -22.60 -0.07 -3.24
CA GLN A 143 -23.02 0.19 -1.87
C GLN A 143 -22.39 1.49 -1.31
N LEU A 144 -21.10 1.73 -1.59
CA LEU A 144 -20.42 2.97 -1.22
C LEU A 144 -21.01 4.17 -1.97
N ALA A 145 -21.26 4.03 -3.27
CA ALA A 145 -21.84 5.10 -4.06
C ALA A 145 -23.24 5.49 -3.53
N GLN A 146 -24.06 4.50 -3.20
CA GLN A 146 -25.39 4.74 -2.62
C GLN A 146 -25.30 5.38 -1.22
N LYS A 147 -24.38 4.87 -0.37
CA LYS A 147 -24.25 5.34 1.03
C LYS A 147 -23.80 6.80 1.12
N TYR A 148 -22.91 7.23 0.23
CA TYR A 148 -22.32 8.58 0.24
C TYR A 148 -22.84 9.51 -0.86
N GLY A 149 -23.79 9.04 -1.67
CA GLY A 149 -24.35 9.84 -2.77
C GLY A 149 -23.33 10.21 -3.85
N LEU A 150 -22.35 9.32 -4.12
CA LEU A 150 -21.26 9.61 -5.05
C LEU A 150 -21.82 9.87 -6.47
N GLN A 151 -21.32 10.90 -7.14
CA GLN A 151 -21.68 11.21 -8.53
C GLN A 151 -21.16 10.15 -9.52
N TYR A 152 -20.05 9.53 -9.20
CA TYR A 152 -19.38 8.54 -10.04
C TYR A 152 -19.21 7.23 -9.27
N LEU A 153 -19.54 6.12 -9.92
CA LEU A 153 -19.27 4.80 -9.36
C LEU A 153 -17.75 4.61 -9.19
N PRO A 154 -17.26 4.25 -8.00
CA PRO A 154 -15.85 4.04 -7.77
C PRO A 154 -15.30 2.92 -8.66
N PRO A 155 -14.36 3.19 -9.58
CA PRO A 155 -13.68 2.12 -10.31
C PRO A 155 -12.75 1.36 -9.39
N ASN A 156 -12.62 0.06 -9.61
CA ASN A 156 -11.62 -0.77 -8.96
C ASN A 156 -10.33 -0.78 -9.79
N LEU A 157 -9.28 -0.16 -9.25
CA LEU A 157 -7.96 -0.13 -9.88
C LEU A 157 -7.13 -1.32 -9.40
N ASN A 158 -6.75 -2.18 -10.33
CA ASN A 158 -5.90 -3.33 -10.05
C ASN A 158 -4.58 -3.24 -10.84
N CYS A 159 -3.53 -2.85 -10.14
CA CYS A 159 -2.14 -2.82 -10.60
C CYS A 159 -1.29 -3.64 -9.62
N ALA A 160 -1.75 -4.84 -9.26
CA ALA A 160 -1.15 -5.71 -8.25
C ALA A 160 -0.70 -4.91 -7.01
N SER A 161 0.56 -5.02 -6.59
CA SER A 161 1.09 -4.35 -5.39
C SER A 161 1.03 -2.82 -5.43
N ASN A 162 0.98 -2.23 -6.62
CA ASN A 162 0.95 -0.78 -6.80
C ASN A 162 -0.47 -0.22 -6.98
N SER A 163 -1.53 -0.99 -6.74
CA SER A 163 -2.91 -0.55 -6.98
C SER A 163 -3.23 0.77 -6.28
N SER A 164 -2.91 0.90 -5.00
CA SER A 164 -3.18 2.13 -4.23
C SER A 164 -2.30 3.31 -4.69
N LEU A 165 -1.03 3.09 -5.02
CA LEU A 165 -0.18 4.14 -5.57
C LEU A 165 -0.58 4.56 -6.99
N ALA A 166 -1.12 3.63 -7.80
CA ALA A 166 -1.69 3.95 -9.11
C ALA A 166 -2.94 4.83 -8.98
N ALA A 167 -3.80 4.55 -7.98
CA ALA A 167 -4.95 5.39 -7.66
C ALA A 167 -4.51 6.79 -7.23
N VAL A 168 -3.48 6.89 -6.37
CA VAL A 168 -2.86 8.15 -5.97
C VAL A 168 -2.33 8.90 -7.19
N HIS A 169 -1.60 8.22 -8.10
CA HIS A 169 -1.08 8.83 -9.32
C HIS A 169 -2.18 9.43 -10.20
N ILE A 170 -3.23 8.66 -10.50
CA ILE A 170 -4.38 9.13 -11.29
C ILE A 170 -5.08 10.29 -10.58
N GLY A 171 -5.24 10.19 -9.27
CA GLY A 171 -5.84 11.24 -8.44
C GLY A 171 -5.04 12.55 -8.47
N CYS A 172 -3.71 12.48 -8.33
CA CYS A 172 -2.84 13.66 -8.45
C CYS A 172 -2.96 14.31 -9.83
N GLN A 173 -2.98 13.52 -10.90
CA GLN A 173 -3.20 14.06 -12.25
C GLN A 173 -4.56 14.75 -12.42
N ALA A 174 -5.62 14.22 -11.80
CA ALA A 174 -6.94 14.84 -11.83
C ALA A 174 -6.96 16.18 -11.08
N ILE A 175 -6.27 16.25 -9.93
CA ILE A 175 -6.11 17.49 -9.16
C ILE A 175 -5.29 18.51 -9.95
N GLU A 176 -4.13 18.12 -10.49
CA GLU A 176 -3.25 19.01 -11.28
C GLU A 176 -3.98 19.61 -12.49
N LYS A 177 -4.80 18.81 -13.17
CA LYS A 177 -5.63 19.25 -14.32
C LYS A 177 -6.86 20.06 -13.89
N GLY A 178 -7.15 20.19 -12.60
CA GLY A 178 -8.31 20.88 -12.07
C GLY A 178 -9.64 20.16 -12.32
N THR A 179 -9.63 18.86 -12.65
CA THR A 179 -10.83 18.05 -12.88
C THR A 179 -11.36 17.38 -11.61
N ALA A 180 -10.62 17.47 -10.52
CA ALA A 180 -11.05 17.07 -9.19
C ALA A 180 -10.43 17.97 -8.12
N ASP A 181 -11.13 18.16 -7.03
CA ASP A 181 -10.64 18.83 -5.82
C ASP A 181 -10.41 17.85 -4.68
N LEU A 182 -11.16 16.75 -4.64
CA LEU A 182 -11.03 15.71 -3.63
C LEU A 182 -10.87 14.34 -4.32
N ILE A 183 -9.88 13.60 -3.85
CA ILE A 183 -9.62 12.22 -4.29
C ILE A 183 -9.60 11.32 -3.08
N MET A 184 -10.47 10.34 -3.03
CA MET A 184 -10.46 9.31 -1.99
C MET A 184 -9.96 7.99 -2.56
N VAL A 185 -8.92 7.46 -1.97
CA VAL A 185 -8.37 6.13 -2.29
C VAL A 185 -8.75 5.19 -1.16
N ILE A 186 -9.53 4.16 -1.48
CA ILE A 186 -9.99 3.14 -0.54
C ILE A 186 -9.31 1.83 -0.94
N SER A 187 -8.57 1.23 -0.05
CA SER A 187 -7.97 -0.09 -0.25
C SER A 187 -8.57 -1.10 0.70
N CYS A 188 -8.98 -2.24 0.14
CA CYS A 188 -9.46 -3.38 0.90
C CYS A 188 -8.75 -4.63 0.39
N SER A 189 -7.93 -5.25 1.22
CA SER A 189 -7.18 -6.46 0.89
C SER A 189 -7.60 -7.59 1.81
N GLU A 190 -8.29 -8.58 1.24
CA GLU A 190 -8.59 -9.85 1.87
C GLU A 190 -7.77 -10.95 1.21
N ILE A 191 -7.24 -11.88 2.01
CA ILE A 191 -6.52 -13.05 1.51
C ILE A 191 -7.55 -14.15 1.21
N LYS A 192 -7.45 -14.75 0.02
CA LYS A 192 -8.20 -15.94 -0.40
C LYS A 192 -7.25 -17.03 -0.86
N THR A 193 -7.71 -18.26 -0.93
CA THR A 193 -6.88 -19.41 -1.32
C THR A 193 -6.20 -19.23 -2.67
N GLN A 194 -6.88 -18.64 -3.65
CA GLN A 194 -6.29 -18.36 -4.98
C GLN A 194 -5.13 -17.39 -4.94
N ASP A 195 -5.11 -16.46 -4.00
CA ASP A 195 -3.98 -15.52 -3.85
C ASP A 195 -2.75 -16.26 -3.33
N LEU A 196 -2.95 -17.18 -2.41
CA LEU A 196 -1.88 -17.98 -1.84
C LEU A 196 -1.30 -18.96 -2.87
N TRP A 197 -2.13 -19.59 -3.69
CA TRP A 197 -1.66 -20.40 -4.82
C TRP A 197 -0.82 -19.59 -5.80
N PHE A 198 -1.28 -18.38 -6.12
CA PHE A 198 -0.53 -17.47 -6.97
C PHE A 198 0.83 -17.11 -6.35
N LEU A 199 0.86 -16.70 -5.10
CA LEU A 199 2.11 -16.33 -4.42
C LEU A 199 3.08 -17.51 -4.27
N GLU A 200 2.57 -18.71 -4.01
CA GLU A 200 3.38 -19.93 -3.98
C GLU A 200 3.96 -20.25 -5.38
N SER A 201 3.17 -20.07 -6.44
CA SER A 201 3.64 -20.26 -7.83
C SER A 201 4.70 -19.23 -8.26
N GLN A 202 4.71 -18.06 -7.61
CA GLN A 202 5.72 -17.00 -7.83
C GLN A 202 6.94 -17.11 -6.89
N ALA A 203 7.07 -18.20 -6.15
CA ALA A 203 8.13 -18.39 -5.15
C ALA A 203 8.23 -17.28 -4.08
N MET A 204 7.10 -16.63 -3.77
CA MET A 204 7.03 -15.55 -2.79
C MET A 204 6.68 -16.03 -1.37
N LEU A 205 6.63 -17.34 -1.16
CA LEU A 205 6.33 -17.98 0.14
C LEU A 205 7.34 -19.08 0.48
N GLU A 206 8.60 -18.96 0.06
CA GLU A 206 9.59 -20.07 0.14
C GLU A 206 10.27 -20.19 1.49
N SER A 207 10.57 -19.08 2.17
CA SER A 207 11.22 -19.08 3.48
C SER A 207 10.21 -18.92 4.62
N GLU A 208 10.59 -19.34 5.83
CA GLU A 208 9.86 -19.02 7.05
C GLU A 208 10.27 -17.67 7.61
N VAL A 209 11.53 -17.30 7.39
CA VAL A 209 12.01 -15.97 7.72
C VAL A 209 11.45 -14.98 6.71
N VAL A 210 10.84 -13.93 7.23
CA VAL A 210 10.33 -12.82 6.45
C VAL A 210 10.94 -11.53 6.99
N GLN A 211 11.86 -10.99 6.22
CA GLN A 211 12.55 -9.75 6.54
C GLN A 211 12.83 -8.98 5.25
N PRO A 212 12.29 -7.76 5.06
CA PRO A 212 12.71 -6.92 3.95
C PRO A 212 14.24 -6.79 3.91
N PHE A 213 14.82 -7.09 2.76
CA PHE A 213 16.28 -7.11 2.53
C PHE A 213 17.05 -8.08 3.42
N GLY A 214 16.40 -9.11 3.97
CA GLY A 214 17.06 -10.15 4.74
C GLY A 214 17.85 -11.13 3.85
N GLU A 215 18.99 -11.60 4.32
CA GLU A 215 19.84 -12.57 3.58
C GLU A 215 19.14 -13.91 3.37
N HIS A 216 18.33 -14.34 4.35
CA HIS A 216 17.62 -15.63 4.31
C HIS A 216 16.14 -15.48 3.94
N SER A 217 15.66 -14.25 3.75
CA SER A 217 14.28 -13.99 3.37
C SER A 217 14.03 -14.23 1.89
N LYS A 218 13.02 -15.07 1.61
CA LYS A 218 12.50 -15.36 0.26
C LYS A 218 10.99 -15.32 0.23
N SER A 219 10.39 -14.59 1.17
CA SER A 219 8.95 -14.59 1.37
C SER A 219 8.46 -13.22 1.77
N ALA A 220 7.26 -12.86 1.30
CA ALA A 220 6.50 -11.75 1.85
C ALA A 220 5.64 -12.21 3.03
N LEU A 221 5.56 -11.39 4.08
CA LEU A 221 4.59 -11.59 5.17
C LEU A 221 3.23 -11.02 4.75
N VAL A 222 2.45 -11.83 4.05
CA VAL A 222 1.17 -11.38 3.51
C VAL A 222 0.19 -11.04 4.64
N ALA A 223 -0.48 -9.91 4.51
CA ALA A 223 -1.43 -9.39 5.48
C ALA A 223 -2.73 -8.94 4.81
N GLU A 224 -3.84 -9.15 5.49
CA GLU A 224 -5.09 -8.46 5.20
C GLU A 224 -5.00 -7.01 5.64
N GLY A 225 -5.90 -6.16 5.17
CA GLY A 225 -5.95 -4.79 5.64
C GLY A 225 -6.88 -3.90 4.85
N GLN A 226 -7.29 -2.83 5.50
CA GLN A 226 -8.12 -1.79 4.92
C GLN A 226 -7.47 -0.45 5.22
N CYS A 227 -7.44 0.45 4.25
CA CYS A 227 -6.99 1.80 4.44
C CYS A 227 -7.73 2.77 3.53
N VAL A 228 -7.87 4.00 4.00
CA VAL A 228 -8.47 5.11 3.27
C VAL A 228 -7.50 6.28 3.33
N MET A 229 -7.31 6.95 2.20
CA MET A 229 -6.54 8.20 2.12
C MET A 229 -7.33 9.22 1.30
N LEU A 230 -7.41 10.43 1.81
CA LEU A 230 -8.01 11.57 1.15
C LEU A 230 -6.92 12.54 0.71
N LEU A 231 -6.90 12.82 -0.59
CA LEU A 231 -6.09 13.88 -1.18
C LEU A 231 -7.00 15.08 -1.49
N GLU A 232 -6.51 16.25 -1.24
CA GLU A 232 -7.22 17.50 -1.46
C GLU A 232 -6.39 18.43 -2.34
N SER A 233 -7.01 19.10 -3.30
CA SER A 233 -6.35 20.12 -4.09
C SER A 233 -5.95 21.32 -3.21
N ARG A 234 -4.78 21.88 -3.48
CA ARG A 234 -4.31 23.08 -2.77
C ARG A 234 -5.32 24.22 -2.85
N ARG A 235 -5.94 24.40 -4.01
CA ARG A 235 -6.98 25.42 -4.25
C ARG A 235 -8.18 25.24 -3.30
N HIS A 236 -8.73 24.02 -3.21
CA HIS A 236 -9.87 23.71 -2.35
C HIS A 236 -9.52 23.89 -0.88
N ARG A 237 -8.32 23.45 -0.49
CA ARG A 237 -7.82 23.57 0.87
C ARG A 237 -7.68 25.02 1.33
N TYR A 238 -7.12 25.89 0.49
CA TYR A 238 -7.03 27.31 0.79
C TYR A 238 -8.40 28.00 0.82
N ALA A 239 -9.32 27.62 -0.06
CA ALA A 239 -10.68 28.19 -0.08
C ALA A 239 -11.43 27.96 1.25
N ARG A 240 -11.11 26.91 1.99
CA ARG A 240 -11.64 26.64 3.33
C ARG A 240 -10.69 27.02 4.47
N GLN A 241 -9.74 27.89 4.20
CA GLN A 241 -8.81 28.47 5.18
C GLN A 241 -7.96 27.44 5.94
N MET A 242 -7.61 26.34 5.28
CA MET A 242 -6.68 25.37 5.84
C MET A 242 -5.26 25.69 5.39
N THR A 243 -4.33 25.63 6.35
CA THR A 243 -2.91 25.83 6.08
C THR A 243 -2.31 24.67 5.26
N ALA A 244 -1.08 24.84 4.83
CA ALA A 244 -0.28 23.84 4.16
C ALA A 244 -0.28 22.47 4.88
N GLY A 245 0.23 21.46 4.25
CA GLY A 245 0.33 20.10 4.75
C GLY A 245 1.35 19.32 3.95
N VAL A 246 1.36 18.00 4.09
CA VAL A 246 2.24 17.15 3.32
C VAL A 246 1.71 17.03 1.89
N ARG A 247 2.49 17.54 0.95
CA ARG A 247 2.19 17.56 -0.48
C ARG A 247 2.82 16.36 -1.19
N LEU A 248 2.11 15.80 -2.16
CA LEU A 248 2.65 14.87 -3.14
C LEU A 248 3.32 15.68 -4.26
N GLN A 249 4.62 15.96 -4.10
CA GLN A 249 5.39 16.83 -4.97
C GLN A 249 5.56 16.24 -6.37
N SER A 250 5.75 14.93 -6.47
CA SER A 250 5.81 14.16 -7.69
C SER A 250 5.27 12.76 -7.45
N VAL A 251 4.47 12.24 -8.38
CA VAL A 251 4.08 10.83 -8.44
C VAL A 251 4.46 10.32 -9.83
N TYR A 252 5.64 9.73 -9.95
CA TYR A 252 6.18 9.28 -11.21
C TYR A 252 5.98 7.78 -11.39
N ARG A 253 5.32 7.38 -12.48
CA ARG A 253 5.02 5.99 -12.80
C ARG A 253 5.71 5.58 -14.09
N GLN A 254 6.28 4.38 -14.09
CA GLN A 254 6.85 3.74 -15.27
C GLN A 254 6.31 2.31 -15.37
N ILE A 255 6.04 1.86 -16.58
CA ILE A 255 5.71 0.46 -16.87
C ILE A 255 6.91 -0.11 -17.63
N GLY A 256 7.51 -1.17 -17.07
CA GLY A 256 8.59 -1.89 -17.74
C GLY A 256 8.05 -2.73 -18.89
N ALA A 257 8.80 -2.79 -20.00
CA ALA A 257 8.46 -3.64 -21.14
C ALA A 257 8.63 -5.14 -20.83
N SER A 258 9.32 -5.49 -19.76
CA SER A 258 9.61 -6.86 -19.36
C SER A 258 8.98 -7.18 -18.01
N ARG A 259 8.24 -8.27 -17.95
CA ARG A 259 7.81 -8.95 -16.70
C ARG A 259 8.92 -9.90 -16.20
N SER A 260 10.17 -9.64 -16.55
CA SER A 260 11.25 -10.56 -16.23
C SER A 260 11.59 -10.50 -14.75
N ASN A 261 11.89 -11.67 -14.18
CA ASN A 261 12.53 -11.81 -12.88
C ASN A 261 14.03 -11.43 -12.94
N ASP A 262 14.42 -10.61 -13.90
CA ASP A 262 15.78 -10.10 -14.04
C ASP A 262 16.01 -8.95 -13.06
N ALA A 263 16.68 -9.27 -11.98
CA ALA A 263 17.01 -8.31 -10.91
C ALA A 263 17.85 -7.13 -11.42
N ALA A 264 18.76 -7.34 -12.38
CA ALA A 264 19.62 -6.28 -12.90
C ALA A 264 18.83 -5.28 -13.75
N TYR A 265 17.91 -5.76 -14.58
CA TYR A 265 17.02 -4.91 -15.35
C TYR A 265 16.09 -4.10 -14.44
N LEU A 266 15.51 -4.74 -13.43
CA LEU A 266 14.65 -4.09 -12.46
C LEU A 266 15.43 -3.04 -11.65
N ALA A 267 16.65 -3.34 -11.21
CA ALA A 267 17.51 -2.39 -10.50
C ALA A 267 17.81 -1.13 -11.33
N THR A 268 18.15 -1.31 -12.61
CA THR A 268 18.40 -0.19 -13.52
C THR A 268 17.13 0.67 -13.71
N SER A 269 15.97 0.02 -13.86
CA SER A 269 14.69 0.69 -14.01
C SER A 269 14.29 1.47 -12.77
N LEU A 270 14.49 0.89 -11.58
CA LEU A 270 14.23 1.55 -10.29
C LEU A 270 15.14 2.75 -10.05
N LEU A 271 16.43 2.63 -10.36
CA LEU A 271 17.36 3.76 -10.26
C LEU A 271 16.92 4.92 -11.16
N ARG A 272 16.53 4.63 -12.40
CA ARG A 272 16.00 5.63 -13.34
C ARG A 272 14.71 6.26 -12.82
N LEU A 273 13.78 5.43 -12.32
CA LEU A 273 12.52 5.89 -11.75
C LEU A 273 12.74 6.89 -10.61
N MET A 274 13.59 6.54 -9.63
CA MET A 274 13.88 7.39 -8.47
C MET A 274 14.51 8.72 -8.89
N LYS A 275 15.49 8.69 -9.80
CA LYS A 275 16.12 9.92 -10.34
C LYS A 275 15.11 10.78 -11.09
N SER A 276 14.22 10.18 -11.91
CA SER A 276 13.20 10.92 -12.65
C SER A 276 12.16 11.55 -11.73
N ALA A 277 11.74 10.85 -10.67
CA ALA A 277 10.80 11.38 -9.69
C ALA A 277 11.38 12.58 -8.93
N LEU A 278 12.64 12.47 -8.51
CA LEU A 278 13.35 13.58 -7.83
C LEU A 278 13.55 14.79 -8.76
N LEU A 279 13.91 14.54 -10.02
CA LEU A 279 14.06 15.59 -11.03
C LEU A 279 12.72 16.30 -11.29
N GLN A 280 11.62 15.53 -11.47
CA GLN A 280 10.29 16.10 -11.66
C GLN A 280 9.83 16.91 -10.44
N ALA A 281 10.19 16.46 -9.24
CA ALA A 281 9.88 17.18 -8.01
C ALA A 281 10.76 18.44 -7.80
N GLY A 282 11.85 18.59 -8.53
CA GLY A 282 12.85 19.64 -8.26
C GLY A 282 13.58 19.46 -6.92
N VAL A 283 13.67 18.20 -6.43
CA VAL A 283 14.23 17.89 -5.10
C VAL A 283 15.61 17.25 -5.26
N ALA A 284 16.59 17.85 -4.59
CA ALA A 284 17.92 17.25 -4.50
C ALA A 284 17.90 16.03 -3.57
N LEU A 285 18.65 14.99 -3.94
CA LEU A 285 18.73 13.75 -3.14
C LEU A 285 19.11 14.02 -1.67
N ALA A 286 20.06 14.92 -1.44
CA ALA A 286 20.55 15.27 -0.10
C ALA A 286 19.46 15.92 0.81
N ASN A 287 18.36 16.39 0.24
CA ASN A 287 17.26 16.99 0.98
C ASN A 287 16.18 15.97 1.43
N LEU A 288 16.41 14.69 1.19
CA LEU A 288 15.54 13.64 1.68
C LEU A 288 15.86 13.31 3.15
N CYS A 289 14.83 13.20 3.97
CA CYS A 289 14.97 12.67 5.33
C CYS A 289 15.11 11.14 5.34
N ALA A 290 14.43 10.46 4.41
CA ALA A 290 14.46 9.01 4.29
C ALA A 290 13.94 8.54 2.93
N ILE A 291 14.17 7.26 2.63
CA ILE A 291 13.54 6.52 1.54
C ILE A 291 12.73 5.36 2.13
N ILE A 292 11.47 5.24 1.74
CA ILE A 292 10.65 4.06 2.03
C ILE A 292 10.58 3.21 0.75
N PRO A 293 11.32 2.10 0.67
CA PRO A 293 11.34 1.21 -0.47
C PRO A 293 10.05 0.38 -0.57
N HIS A 294 9.93 -0.42 -1.63
CA HIS A 294 8.92 -1.46 -1.68
C HIS A 294 9.17 -2.52 -0.62
N GLY A 295 10.38 -3.05 -0.55
CA GLY A 295 10.91 -3.98 0.45
C GLY A 295 9.87 -4.85 1.14
N ASN A 296 9.60 -6.06 0.62
CA ASN A 296 8.56 -6.93 1.15
C ASN A 296 9.07 -8.31 1.64
N GLY A 297 10.38 -8.57 1.52
CA GLY A 297 11.02 -9.84 1.87
C GLY A 297 11.18 -10.81 0.68
N SER A 298 10.66 -10.47 -0.48
CA SER A 298 10.77 -11.28 -1.69
C SER A 298 12.14 -11.13 -2.34
N GLU A 299 12.85 -12.24 -2.57
CA GLU A 299 14.27 -12.24 -2.93
C GLU A 299 14.59 -11.40 -4.17
N VAL A 300 13.86 -11.58 -5.26
CA VAL A 300 14.15 -10.90 -6.54
C VAL A 300 13.94 -9.39 -6.45
N SER A 301 12.80 -8.97 -5.91
CA SER A 301 12.48 -7.55 -5.79
C SER A 301 13.40 -6.85 -4.80
N ASP A 302 13.68 -7.46 -3.65
CA ASP A 302 14.52 -6.85 -2.61
C ASP A 302 15.97 -6.73 -3.06
N LYS A 303 16.53 -7.75 -3.77
CA LYS A 303 17.88 -7.65 -4.35
C LYS A 303 17.99 -6.55 -5.40
N ALA A 304 17.00 -6.45 -6.29
CA ALA A 304 16.98 -5.42 -7.32
C ALA A 304 16.87 -4.01 -6.71
N GLU A 305 16.00 -3.86 -5.74
CA GLU A 305 15.80 -2.58 -5.05
C GLU A 305 17.03 -2.18 -4.24
N ALA A 306 17.65 -3.13 -3.53
CA ALA A 306 18.90 -2.88 -2.81
C ALA A 306 20.03 -2.41 -3.73
N GLN A 307 20.20 -3.01 -4.92
CA GLN A 307 21.18 -2.57 -5.90
C GLN A 307 20.89 -1.15 -6.40
N ALA A 308 19.62 -0.85 -6.71
CA ALA A 308 19.21 0.49 -7.15
C ALA A 308 19.45 1.54 -6.07
N LEU A 309 19.11 1.24 -4.82
CA LEU A 309 19.32 2.14 -3.67
C LEU A 309 20.80 2.33 -3.39
N ALA A 310 21.63 1.29 -3.39
CA ALA A 310 23.06 1.41 -3.20
C ALA A 310 23.73 2.32 -4.24
N LEU A 311 23.32 2.17 -5.52
CA LEU A 311 23.80 3.05 -6.59
C LEU A 311 23.31 4.50 -6.45
N LEU A 312 22.08 4.70 -5.95
CA LEU A 312 21.54 6.04 -5.69
C LEU A 312 22.25 6.72 -4.52
N LEU A 313 22.54 5.96 -3.47
CA LEU A 313 23.01 6.45 -2.17
C LEU A 313 24.54 6.44 -2.00
N THR A 314 25.30 6.09 -3.04
CA THR A 314 26.75 5.88 -2.97
C THR A 314 27.52 7.02 -2.26
N ASN A 315 27.06 8.27 -2.41
CA ASN A 315 27.74 9.46 -1.87
C ASN A 315 26.93 10.19 -0.79
N VAL A 316 25.84 9.60 -0.30
CA VAL A 316 24.95 10.23 0.68
C VAL A 316 24.50 9.22 1.73
N SER A 317 24.31 9.70 2.95
CA SER A 317 23.82 8.88 4.06
C SER A 317 22.36 9.22 4.34
N ILE A 318 21.45 8.63 3.55
CA ILE A 318 20.01 8.80 3.74
C ILE A 318 19.43 7.49 4.27
N PRO A 319 18.70 7.49 5.38
CA PRO A 319 18.10 6.30 5.95
C PRO A 319 17.08 5.64 5.02
N VAL A 320 17.09 4.32 4.97
CA VAL A 320 16.10 3.48 4.31
C VAL A 320 15.22 2.84 5.39
N LEU A 321 13.89 2.95 5.23
CA LEU A 321 12.90 2.50 6.21
C LEU A 321 12.06 1.35 5.62
N ALA A 322 12.09 0.16 6.23
CA ALA A 322 11.42 -1.02 5.71
C ALA A 322 10.69 -1.81 6.81
N TYR A 323 9.37 -1.66 6.91
CA TYR A 323 8.56 -2.17 8.03
C TYR A 323 7.70 -3.38 7.70
N LYS A 324 7.64 -3.84 6.43
CA LYS A 324 6.68 -4.90 6.03
C LYS A 324 6.94 -6.26 6.69
N GLY A 325 8.16 -6.53 7.11
CA GLY A 325 8.46 -7.71 7.93
C GLY A 325 7.87 -7.63 9.34
N GLN A 326 7.62 -6.43 9.84
CA GLN A 326 7.09 -6.14 11.17
C GLN A 326 5.57 -6.06 11.20
N MET A 327 4.99 -5.30 10.27
CA MET A 327 3.56 -4.98 10.23
C MET A 327 2.75 -5.85 9.29
N GLY A 328 3.40 -6.59 8.41
CA GLY A 328 2.77 -7.32 7.32
C GLY A 328 2.70 -6.51 6.02
N TYR A 329 2.49 -7.21 4.92
CA TYR A 329 2.42 -6.70 3.57
C TYR A 329 1.00 -6.83 3.01
N THR A 330 0.26 -5.75 2.97
CA THR A 330 -1.13 -5.70 2.51
C THR A 330 -1.26 -5.64 0.98
N ALA A 331 -0.24 -6.10 0.26
CA ALA A 331 -0.19 -6.14 -1.20
C ALA A 331 -0.70 -4.82 -1.83
N THR A 332 -1.91 -4.83 -2.36
CA THR A 332 -2.53 -3.72 -3.09
C THR A 332 -2.67 -2.42 -2.29
N GLY A 333 -2.78 -2.50 -0.95
CA GLY A 333 -2.93 -1.35 -0.03
C GLY A 333 -1.61 -0.85 0.55
N SER A 334 -0.53 -1.60 0.41
CA SER A 334 0.74 -1.32 1.10
C SER A 334 1.31 0.06 0.78
N GLY A 335 1.09 0.57 -0.44
CA GLY A 335 1.56 1.90 -0.83
C GLY A 335 0.96 3.02 0.00
N VAL A 336 -0.35 2.99 0.27
CA VAL A 336 -1.01 4.00 1.13
C VAL A 336 -0.55 3.86 2.58
N VAL A 337 -0.35 2.65 3.10
CA VAL A 337 0.19 2.46 4.45
C VAL A 337 1.59 3.07 4.57
N ASP A 338 2.45 2.86 3.57
CA ASP A 338 3.78 3.48 3.52
C ASP A 338 3.70 5.03 3.44
N LEU A 339 2.72 5.60 2.70
CA LEU A 339 2.50 7.05 2.66
C LEU A 339 2.02 7.62 4.00
N ILE A 340 1.25 6.86 4.77
CA ILE A 340 0.86 7.25 6.15
C ILE A 340 2.09 7.33 7.06
N ILE A 341 2.98 6.34 6.99
CA ILE A 341 4.24 6.36 7.74
C ILE A 341 5.14 7.52 7.28
N ALA A 342 5.20 7.76 5.96
CA ALA A 342 5.94 8.88 5.39
C ALA A 342 5.39 10.24 5.85
N HIS A 343 4.05 10.39 5.88
CA HIS A 343 3.39 11.58 6.40
C HIS A 343 3.78 11.83 7.86
N TYR A 344 3.74 10.77 8.69
CA TYR A 344 4.21 10.86 10.07
C TYR A 344 5.67 11.30 10.16
N ALA A 345 6.56 10.67 9.40
CA ALA A 345 7.99 11.01 9.40
C ALA A 345 8.23 12.49 9.09
N LEU A 346 7.53 13.04 8.11
CA LEU A 346 7.63 14.44 7.70
C LEU A 346 7.05 15.40 8.74
N THR A 347 5.85 15.13 9.26
CA THR A 347 5.15 16.04 10.17
C THR A 347 5.71 16.04 11.58
N GLN A 348 6.17 14.88 12.08
CA GLN A 348 6.77 14.75 13.41
C GLN A 348 8.29 14.89 13.41
N ARG A 349 8.90 14.99 12.19
CA ARG A 349 10.35 15.07 12.00
C ARG A 349 11.11 13.97 12.73
N GLU A 350 10.60 12.76 12.58
CA GLU A 350 11.09 11.60 13.33
C GLU A 350 11.08 10.34 12.46
N LEU A 351 12.19 9.64 12.44
CA LEU A 351 12.36 8.36 11.77
C LEU A 351 12.39 7.25 12.82
N ILE A 352 11.55 6.25 12.65
CA ILE A 352 11.47 5.09 13.53
C ILE A 352 12.33 3.98 12.94
N PRO A 353 13.34 3.43 13.67
CA PRO A 353 14.10 2.29 13.19
C PRO A 353 13.22 1.04 13.04
N ALA A 354 13.41 0.30 11.95
CA ALA A 354 12.74 -1.00 11.79
C ALA A 354 13.32 -2.05 12.75
N ARG A 355 12.48 -2.96 13.22
CA ARG A 355 12.93 -4.17 13.90
C ARG A 355 13.24 -5.24 12.88
N VAL A 356 14.48 -5.66 12.84
CA VAL A 356 14.93 -6.74 11.93
C VAL A 356 15.09 -8.05 12.70
N ASN A 357 14.81 -9.15 12.03
CA ASN A 357 14.89 -10.51 12.58
C ASN A 357 15.79 -11.43 11.73
N ASP A 358 16.50 -10.87 10.76
CA ASP A 358 17.46 -11.56 9.88
C ASP A 358 18.64 -10.65 9.60
N ALA A 359 19.78 -11.22 9.21
CA ALA A 359 20.91 -10.44 8.69
C ALA A 359 20.49 -9.69 7.43
N ILE A 360 20.88 -8.44 7.33
CA ILE A 360 20.54 -7.61 6.16
C ILE A 360 21.61 -7.79 5.08
N ILE A 361 21.16 -7.93 3.84
CA ILE A 361 22.05 -8.05 2.68
C ILE A 361 23.08 -6.91 2.67
N THR A 362 24.33 -7.26 2.51
CA THR A 362 25.48 -6.34 2.64
C THR A 362 25.36 -5.12 1.74
N THR A 363 24.72 -5.26 0.57
CA THR A 363 24.48 -4.19 -0.40
C THR A 363 23.68 -3.04 0.17
N LEU A 364 22.75 -3.26 1.11
CA LEU A 364 21.86 -2.23 1.67
C LEU A 364 22.10 -1.96 3.16
N ALA A 365 22.81 -2.83 3.85
CA ALA A 365 23.05 -2.74 5.29
C ALA A 365 23.53 -1.37 5.77
N PRO A 366 24.37 -0.60 5.04
CA PRO A 366 24.85 0.71 5.49
C PRO A 366 23.75 1.77 5.63
N TRP A 367 22.63 1.63 4.92
CA TRP A 367 21.56 2.65 4.89
C TRP A 367 20.28 2.20 5.55
N LEU A 368 20.07 0.89 5.73
CA LEU A 368 18.84 0.41 6.37
C LEU A 368 18.82 0.83 7.84
N LEU A 369 17.88 1.71 8.19
CA LEU A 369 17.69 2.13 9.57
C LEU A 369 17.04 1.01 10.38
N ASN A 370 17.81 0.35 11.23
CA ASN A 370 17.36 -0.75 12.06
C ASN A 370 17.89 -0.64 13.50
N GLY A 371 17.07 -1.04 14.45
CA GLY A 371 17.43 -1.01 15.88
C GLY A 371 17.72 0.40 16.41
N GLY A 372 17.86 0.51 17.72
CA GLY A 372 18.15 1.78 18.38
C GLY A 372 16.92 2.65 18.64
N GLU A 373 17.17 3.91 18.95
CA GLU A 373 16.13 4.92 19.21
C GLU A 373 15.69 5.63 17.93
N THR A 374 14.56 6.31 18.02
CA THR A 374 14.06 7.16 16.92
C THR A 374 15.04 8.31 16.62
N ILE A 375 15.17 8.66 15.36
CA ILE A 375 16.09 9.71 14.89
C ILE A 375 15.31 10.96 14.51
N LYS A 376 15.66 12.10 15.06
CA LYS A 376 15.13 13.40 14.63
C LYS A 376 15.84 13.90 13.36
N HIS A 377 15.10 14.59 12.50
CA HIS A 377 15.62 15.19 11.26
C HIS A 377 14.96 16.55 10.99
N ASN A 378 15.57 17.32 10.09
CA ASN A 378 15.05 18.62 9.63
C ASN A 378 14.80 18.66 8.12
N GLN A 379 14.97 17.55 7.41
CA GLN A 379 14.78 17.49 5.97
C GLN A 379 13.29 17.48 5.60
N PRO A 380 12.88 18.29 4.60
CA PRO A 380 11.46 18.47 4.28
C PRO A 380 10.89 17.45 3.30
N HIS A 381 11.69 16.53 2.75
CA HIS A 381 11.26 15.62 1.70
C HIS A 381 11.48 14.16 2.06
N LEU A 382 10.66 13.29 1.50
CA LEU A 382 10.76 11.83 1.61
C LEU A 382 10.44 11.19 0.26
N LEU A 383 11.15 10.13 -0.09
CA LEU A 383 10.92 9.34 -1.30
C LEU A 383 10.29 7.98 -0.93
N LYS A 384 9.14 7.66 -1.53
CA LYS A 384 8.51 6.34 -1.48
C LYS A 384 8.63 5.64 -2.83
N VAL A 385 9.03 4.35 -2.82
CA VAL A 385 9.14 3.52 -4.03
C VAL A 385 8.19 2.32 -3.94
N GLY A 386 7.49 2.02 -5.02
CA GLY A 386 6.61 0.86 -5.17
C GLY A 386 7.04 0.00 -6.36
N VAL A 387 7.09 -1.32 -6.14
CA VAL A 387 7.37 -2.33 -7.17
C VAL A 387 6.16 -3.24 -7.30
N SER A 388 5.87 -3.70 -8.51
CA SER A 388 4.73 -4.57 -8.75
C SER A 388 5.05 -5.67 -9.76
N LEU A 389 4.42 -6.84 -9.57
CA LEU A 389 4.58 -8.01 -10.42
C LEU A 389 4.07 -7.82 -11.86
N ASP A 390 3.22 -6.82 -12.10
CA ASP A 390 2.75 -6.46 -13.45
C ASP A 390 3.77 -5.62 -14.23
N GLY A 391 4.95 -5.38 -13.65
CA GLY A 391 6.01 -4.57 -14.22
C GLY A 391 5.85 -3.06 -14.01
N ALA A 392 4.82 -2.62 -13.28
CA ALA A 392 4.67 -1.24 -12.91
C ALA A 392 5.58 -0.90 -11.72
N ILE A 393 6.31 0.21 -11.83
CA ILE A 393 7.09 0.81 -10.75
C ILE A 393 6.64 2.26 -10.56
N ILE A 394 6.53 2.69 -9.31
CA ILE A 394 6.05 4.03 -8.95
C ILE A 394 6.97 4.63 -7.89
N ALA A 395 7.31 5.91 -8.06
CA ALA A 395 8.02 6.70 -7.06
C ALA A 395 7.19 7.93 -6.69
N VAL A 396 7.08 8.19 -5.40
CA VAL A 396 6.35 9.33 -4.84
C VAL A 396 7.33 10.17 -4.03
N VAL A 397 7.50 11.43 -4.41
CA VAL A 397 8.24 12.43 -3.62
C VAL A 397 7.21 13.21 -2.81
N MET A 398 7.31 13.14 -1.49
CA MET A 398 6.48 13.86 -0.54
C MET A 398 7.25 15.03 0.05
N SER A 399 6.57 16.14 0.28
CA SER A 399 7.17 17.36 0.82
C SER A 399 6.30 17.99 1.91
N ASP A 400 6.92 18.39 3.01
CA ASP A 400 6.26 19.18 4.05
C ASP A 400 6.31 20.66 3.69
N ASP A 401 5.16 21.26 3.39
CA ASP A 401 5.05 22.66 2.97
C ASP A 401 5.14 23.68 4.12
N HIS A 402 5.14 23.23 5.38
CA HIS A 402 5.21 24.15 6.54
C HIS A 402 6.49 24.98 6.61
N GLN A 403 7.53 24.66 5.84
CA GLN A 403 8.80 25.41 5.83
C GLN A 403 8.88 26.50 4.74
N GLN A 404 8.03 26.50 3.73
CA GLN A 404 8.13 27.50 2.66
C GLN A 404 7.55 28.88 3.05
N GLU A 405 6.71 28.92 4.09
CA GLU A 405 6.11 30.18 4.56
C GLU A 405 7.02 30.96 5.52
N SER A 406 7.96 30.30 6.20
CA SER A 406 8.88 30.96 7.16
C SER A 406 10.15 31.55 6.54
N GLY A 407 10.36 31.41 5.23
CA GLY A 407 11.55 31.92 4.51
C GLY A 407 11.31 33.16 3.66
N ASN A 408 10.09 33.71 3.67
CA ASN A 408 9.71 34.90 2.88
C ASN A 408 9.22 36.09 3.75
N GLU A 409 9.60 36.11 5.04
CA GLU A 409 9.48 37.31 5.88
C GLU A 409 10.79 38.08 5.98
#